data_ce43b0b2d4926f321c73d203f7db63ea
#
_entry.id   ce43b0b2d4926f321c73d203f7db63ea
#
_cell.length_a   1.000
_cell.length_b   1.000
_cell.length_c   1.000
_cell.angle_alpha   90.00
_cell.angle_beta   90.00
_cell.angle_gamma   90.00
#
_symmetry.space_group_name_H-M   'P 1'
#
loop_
_entity.id
_entity.type
_entity.pdbx_description
1 polymer ?
#
loop_
_entity_poly.entity_id
_entity_poly.type
_entity_poly.pdbx_seq_one_letter_code
_entity_poly.pdbx_strand_id
1 'polypeptide(L)'
;MNRLRDPLLWLALLFVALLLAMPHSEGLFHWLFPGLARPVYLQESFVALTLSHLGLVAAAGAVSVACGVAVGIAVTRPWGREFRALAETLAAAGQTFPPVAVLAIAVPVMGFGREPAIVALILYGLLPVLQGTLAGLSAVPEDVKEVARGVGMSRAQILRKVELPLASGVMLAGIRTSVIIN
;
A
#
# COMPACT_ATOMS: atom_id res chain seq x y z
N MET A 1 -22.13 -0.39 21.87
CA MET A 1 -21.90 0.41 20.65
C MET A 1 -22.70 -0.23 19.52
N ASN A 2 -23.72 0.49 19.01
CA ASN A 2 -24.62 -0.05 17.97
C ASN A 2 -23.85 -0.13 16.64
N ARG A 3 -23.38 -1.32 16.27
CA ARG A 3 -22.69 -1.58 14.99
C ARG A 3 -23.52 -1.16 13.76
N LEU A 4 -24.86 -1.12 13.89
CA LEU A 4 -25.78 -0.66 12.83
C LEU A 4 -25.71 0.85 12.52
N ARG A 5 -25.02 1.65 13.35
CA ARG A 5 -24.82 3.10 13.11
C ARG A 5 -23.45 3.41 12.47
N ASP A 6 -22.64 2.39 12.23
CA ASP A 6 -21.32 2.57 11.60
C ASP A 6 -21.50 2.78 10.09
N PRO A 7 -21.15 3.96 9.55
CA PRO A 7 -21.27 4.24 8.12
C PRO A 7 -20.40 3.30 7.27
N LEU A 8 -19.29 2.78 7.82
CA LEU A 8 -18.44 1.83 7.12
C LEU A 8 -19.15 0.50 6.85
N LEU A 9 -19.99 0.04 7.77
CA LEU A 9 -20.79 -1.16 7.57
C LEU A 9 -21.75 -1.00 6.37
N TRP A 10 -22.43 0.15 6.29
CA TRP A 10 -23.36 0.42 5.19
C TRP A 10 -22.68 0.58 3.86
N LEU A 11 -21.50 1.21 3.82
CA LEU A 11 -20.68 1.30 2.61
C LEU A 11 -20.19 -0.07 2.14
N ALA A 12 -19.75 -0.92 3.07
CA ALA A 12 -19.35 -2.29 2.75
C ALA A 12 -20.53 -3.13 2.21
N LEU A 13 -21.69 -3.03 2.85
CA LEU A 13 -22.91 -3.71 2.38
C LEU A 13 -23.35 -3.20 1.00
N LEU A 14 -23.31 -1.90 0.77
CA LEU A 14 -23.60 -1.30 -0.53
C LEU A 14 -22.64 -1.80 -1.59
N PHE A 15 -21.35 -1.84 -1.29
CA PHE A 15 -20.33 -2.35 -2.21
C PHE A 15 -20.60 -3.81 -2.60
N VAL A 16 -20.86 -4.68 -1.60
CA VAL A 16 -21.18 -6.08 -1.85
C VAL A 16 -22.48 -6.21 -2.65
N ALA A 17 -23.50 -5.43 -2.32
CA ALA A 17 -24.77 -5.43 -3.07
C ALA A 17 -24.56 -5.02 -4.53
N LEU A 18 -23.73 -4.00 -4.80
CA LEU A 18 -23.38 -3.57 -6.15
C LEU A 18 -22.61 -4.66 -6.92
N LEU A 19 -21.64 -5.33 -6.28
CA LEU A 19 -20.90 -6.43 -6.91
C LEU A 19 -21.82 -7.57 -7.37
N LEU A 20 -22.84 -7.88 -6.57
CA LEU A 20 -23.79 -8.93 -6.87
C LEU A 20 -24.90 -8.48 -7.86
N ALA A 21 -25.26 -7.21 -7.84
CA ALA A 21 -26.32 -6.66 -8.71
C ALA A 21 -25.82 -6.33 -10.12
N MET A 22 -24.55 -5.94 -10.29
CA MET A 22 -23.99 -5.50 -11.58
C MET A 22 -24.19 -6.50 -12.73
N PRO A 23 -23.98 -7.82 -12.55
CA PRO A 23 -24.25 -8.79 -13.64
C PRO A 23 -25.71 -8.80 -14.10
N HIS A 24 -26.65 -8.40 -13.25
CA HIS A 24 -28.09 -8.39 -13.52
C HIS A 24 -28.59 -7.04 -14.05
N SER A 25 -27.71 -6.05 -14.18
CA SER A 25 -28.06 -4.68 -14.58
C SER A 25 -28.10 -4.47 -16.10
N GLU A 26 -27.85 -5.49 -16.91
CA GLU A 26 -27.77 -5.39 -18.37
C GLU A 26 -29.02 -4.74 -18.99
N GLY A 27 -30.23 -5.14 -18.56
CA GLY A 27 -31.48 -4.57 -19.02
C GLY A 27 -31.62 -3.07 -18.72
N LEU A 28 -31.18 -2.63 -17.55
CA LEU A 28 -31.16 -1.20 -17.18
C LEU A 28 -30.22 -0.41 -18.08
N PHE A 29 -29.01 -0.92 -18.30
CA PHE A 29 -28.02 -0.24 -19.14
C PHE A 29 -28.40 -0.25 -20.64
N HIS A 30 -29.04 -1.29 -21.13
CA HIS A 30 -29.61 -1.30 -22.49
C HIS A 30 -30.71 -0.22 -22.66
N TRP A 31 -31.54 -0.04 -21.63
CA TRP A 31 -32.55 1.01 -21.65
C TRP A 31 -31.94 2.42 -21.63
N LEU A 32 -30.88 2.64 -20.82
CA LEU A 32 -30.20 3.92 -20.73
C LEU A 32 -29.32 4.22 -21.95
N PHE A 33 -28.74 3.19 -22.56
CA PHE A 33 -27.77 3.30 -23.65
C PHE A 33 -28.12 2.34 -24.81
N PRO A 34 -29.22 2.57 -25.55
CA PRO A 34 -29.72 1.62 -26.57
C PRO A 34 -28.77 1.45 -27.76
N GLY A 35 -27.80 2.35 -27.95
CA GLY A 35 -26.79 2.27 -29.01
C GLY A 35 -25.59 1.38 -28.69
N LEU A 36 -25.45 0.87 -27.46
CA LEU A 36 -24.34 0.01 -27.06
C LEU A 36 -24.72 -1.47 -27.14
N ALA A 37 -24.00 -2.23 -27.98
CA ALA A 37 -24.23 -3.66 -28.14
C ALA A 37 -23.92 -4.49 -26.86
N ARG A 38 -22.99 -4.02 -26.04
CA ARG A 38 -22.57 -4.65 -24.77
C ARG A 38 -22.36 -3.59 -23.71
N PRO A 39 -23.41 -3.11 -23.03
CA PRO A 39 -23.31 -2.02 -22.05
C PRO A 39 -22.70 -2.46 -20.72
N VAL A 40 -22.60 -3.76 -20.44
CA VAL A 40 -22.04 -4.32 -19.21
C VAL A 40 -20.91 -5.31 -19.54
N TYR A 41 -19.83 -5.27 -18.77
CA TYR A 41 -18.76 -6.25 -18.89
C TYR A 41 -19.18 -7.57 -18.23
N LEU A 42 -19.28 -8.64 -19.05
CA LEU A 42 -19.75 -9.97 -18.61
C LEU A 42 -18.72 -11.08 -18.86
N GLN A 43 -17.48 -10.74 -19.23
CA GLN A 43 -16.43 -11.76 -19.50
C GLN A 43 -15.95 -12.43 -18.22
N GLU A 44 -15.90 -11.68 -17.11
CA GLU A 44 -15.57 -12.21 -15.78
C GLU A 44 -16.55 -11.66 -14.75
N SER A 45 -16.74 -12.38 -13.63
CA SER A 45 -17.57 -11.88 -12.56
C SER A 45 -16.92 -10.71 -11.83
N PHE A 46 -17.70 -9.72 -11.42
CA PHE A 46 -17.19 -8.57 -10.65
C PHE A 46 -16.55 -9.00 -9.32
N VAL A 47 -17.01 -10.13 -8.75
CA VAL A 47 -16.39 -10.73 -7.57
C VAL A 47 -14.99 -11.24 -7.90
N ALA A 48 -14.80 -11.94 -9.02
CA ALA A 48 -13.49 -12.44 -9.46
C ALA A 48 -12.50 -11.27 -9.72
N LEU A 49 -12.98 -10.22 -10.39
CA LEU A 49 -12.19 -9.00 -10.62
C LEU A 49 -11.76 -8.34 -9.31
N THR A 50 -12.69 -8.23 -8.34
CA THR A 50 -12.39 -7.66 -7.02
C THR A 50 -11.35 -8.49 -6.27
N LEU A 51 -11.50 -9.82 -6.26
CA LEU A 51 -10.54 -10.72 -5.61
C LEU A 51 -9.16 -10.67 -6.29
N SER A 52 -9.13 -10.60 -7.61
CA SER A 52 -7.90 -10.40 -8.39
C SER A 52 -7.21 -9.09 -8.00
N HIS A 53 -7.95 -7.98 -7.94
CA HIS A 53 -7.41 -6.69 -7.54
C HIS A 53 -6.88 -6.73 -6.10
N LEU A 54 -7.65 -7.26 -5.15
CA LEU A 54 -7.19 -7.41 -3.76
C LEU A 54 -5.92 -8.26 -3.66
N GLY A 55 -5.82 -9.31 -4.48
CA GLY A 55 -4.60 -10.13 -4.56
C GLY A 55 -3.38 -9.34 -5.06
N LEU A 56 -3.55 -8.48 -6.08
CA LEU A 56 -2.50 -7.60 -6.59
C LEU A 56 -2.06 -6.59 -5.52
N VAL A 57 -3.02 -5.92 -4.88
CA VAL A 57 -2.75 -4.95 -3.80
C VAL A 57 -2.05 -5.61 -2.63
N ALA A 58 -2.50 -6.81 -2.23
CA ALA A 58 -1.87 -7.56 -1.13
C ALA A 58 -0.42 -7.95 -1.46
N ALA A 59 -0.17 -8.48 -2.66
CA ALA A 59 1.16 -8.88 -3.09
C ALA A 59 2.11 -7.68 -3.20
N ALA A 60 1.69 -6.62 -3.92
CA ALA A 60 2.47 -5.41 -4.07
C ALA A 60 2.70 -4.70 -2.72
N GLY A 61 1.64 -4.60 -1.90
CA GLY A 61 1.71 -4.02 -0.57
C GLY A 61 2.67 -4.76 0.35
N ALA A 62 2.67 -6.10 0.34
CA ALA A 62 3.61 -6.89 1.13
C ALA A 62 5.07 -6.59 0.75
N VAL A 63 5.37 -6.48 -0.54
CA VAL A 63 6.71 -6.13 -1.03
C VAL A 63 7.07 -4.69 -0.64
N SER A 64 6.15 -3.73 -0.86
CA SER A 64 6.36 -2.32 -0.49
C SER A 64 6.61 -2.15 1.01
N VAL A 65 5.86 -2.87 1.86
CA VAL A 65 6.04 -2.86 3.31
C VAL A 65 7.38 -3.47 3.69
N ALA A 66 7.72 -4.65 3.16
CA ALA A 66 8.99 -5.30 3.46
C ALA A 66 10.18 -4.43 3.05
N CYS A 67 10.19 -3.90 1.82
CA CYS A 67 11.26 -3.05 1.31
C CYS A 67 11.30 -1.69 2.02
N GLY A 68 10.16 -1.01 2.15
CA GLY A 68 10.10 0.32 2.76
C GLY A 68 10.50 0.33 4.23
N VAL A 69 10.07 -0.69 4.99
CA VAL A 69 10.47 -0.85 6.39
C VAL A 69 11.95 -1.23 6.50
N ALA A 70 12.43 -2.19 5.69
CA ALA A 70 13.82 -2.62 5.73
C ALA A 70 14.78 -1.48 5.37
N VAL A 71 14.50 -0.76 4.27
CA VAL A 71 15.30 0.40 3.86
C VAL A 71 15.19 1.52 4.90
N GLY A 72 13.99 1.84 5.39
CA GLY A 72 13.78 2.85 6.43
C GLY A 72 14.57 2.56 7.70
N ILE A 73 14.57 1.31 8.18
CA ILE A 73 15.40 0.89 9.30
C ILE A 73 16.89 1.05 8.95
N ALA A 74 17.33 0.56 7.79
CA ALA A 74 18.74 0.59 7.38
C ALA A 74 19.30 2.01 7.34
N VAL A 75 18.58 2.95 6.73
CA VAL A 75 19.05 4.33 6.58
C VAL A 75 18.92 5.20 7.86
N THR A 76 18.31 4.66 8.93
CA THR A 76 18.34 5.27 10.26
C THR A 76 19.53 4.79 11.11
N ARG A 77 20.22 3.75 10.68
CA ARG A 77 21.40 3.23 11.38
C ARG A 77 22.68 4.02 11.02
N PRO A 78 23.70 4.00 11.89
CA PRO A 78 24.94 4.76 11.66
C PRO A 78 25.61 4.45 10.31
N TRP A 79 25.57 3.18 9.88
CA TRP A 79 26.18 2.71 8.63
C TRP A 79 25.35 3.03 7.37
N GLY A 80 24.06 3.33 7.51
CA GLY A 80 23.16 3.60 6.37
C GLY A 80 22.71 5.06 6.28
N ARG A 81 23.03 5.90 7.27
CA ARG A 81 22.51 7.28 7.37
C ARG A 81 22.84 8.14 6.15
N GLU A 82 23.99 7.93 5.53
CA GLU A 82 24.42 8.67 4.34
C GLU A 82 23.54 8.38 3.12
N PHE A 83 22.90 7.22 3.07
CA PHE A 83 22.01 6.81 1.97
C PHE A 83 20.57 7.27 2.15
N ARG A 84 20.23 7.95 3.25
CA ARG A 84 18.86 8.35 3.53
C ARG A 84 18.27 9.24 2.43
N ALA A 85 18.99 10.30 2.06
CA ALA A 85 18.54 11.21 1.01
C ALA A 85 18.36 10.49 -0.35
N LEU A 86 19.27 9.57 -0.68
CA LEU A 86 19.16 8.76 -1.89
C LEU A 86 17.92 7.87 -1.85
N ALA A 87 17.66 7.17 -0.74
CA ALA A 87 16.50 6.31 -0.58
C ALA A 87 15.18 7.09 -0.69
N GLU A 88 15.09 8.26 -0.03
CA GLU A 88 13.93 9.15 -0.12
C GLU A 88 13.72 9.66 -1.56
N THR A 89 14.80 10.04 -2.26
CA THR A 89 14.73 10.54 -3.64
C THR A 89 14.29 9.44 -4.61
N LEU A 90 14.86 8.22 -4.49
CA LEU A 90 14.47 7.09 -5.35
C LEU A 90 13.01 6.67 -5.14
N ALA A 91 12.57 6.61 -3.88
CA ALA A 91 11.19 6.30 -3.58
C ALA A 91 10.22 7.40 -4.09
N ALA A 92 10.60 8.68 -3.95
CA ALA A 92 9.82 9.80 -4.48
C ALA A 92 9.76 9.78 -6.01
N ALA A 93 10.86 9.47 -6.69
CA ALA A 93 10.91 9.34 -8.14
C ALA A 93 9.90 8.29 -8.64
N GLY A 94 9.73 7.17 -7.91
CA GLY A 94 8.73 6.15 -8.25
C GLY A 94 7.29 6.68 -8.28
N GLN A 95 6.95 7.67 -7.47
CA GLN A 95 5.62 8.29 -7.44
C GLN A 95 5.44 9.46 -8.42
N THR A 96 6.52 10.00 -9.01
CA THR A 96 6.42 11.12 -9.96
C THR A 96 5.93 10.66 -11.34
N PHE A 97 6.15 9.40 -11.70
CA PHE A 97 5.67 8.86 -12.96
C PHE A 97 4.18 8.49 -12.85
N PRO A 98 3.33 8.88 -13.81
CA PRO A 98 1.96 8.38 -13.85
C PRO A 98 1.94 6.84 -13.93
N PRO A 99 0.99 6.14 -13.27
CA PRO A 99 0.92 4.66 -13.33
C PRO A 99 0.89 4.11 -14.76
N VAL A 100 0.17 4.81 -15.64
CA VAL A 100 0.10 4.46 -17.08
C VAL A 100 1.48 4.53 -17.76
N ALA A 101 2.32 5.49 -17.38
CA ALA A 101 3.67 5.59 -17.92
C ALA A 101 4.56 4.44 -17.45
N VAL A 102 4.42 4.02 -16.19
CA VAL A 102 5.12 2.83 -15.68
C VAL A 102 4.70 1.59 -16.46
N LEU A 103 3.39 1.40 -16.69
CA LEU A 103 2.88 0.30 -17.49
C LEU A 103 3.36 0.36 -18.95
N ALA A 104 3.41 1.55 -19.56
CA ALA A 104 3.88 1.73 -20.93
C ALA A 104 5.34 1.29 -21.10
N ILE A 105 6.17 1.41 -20.06
CA ILE A 105 7.57 0.95 -20.07
C ILE A 105 7.67 -0.54 -19.69
N ALA A 106 6.88 -1.00 -18.73
CA ALA A 106 6.96 -2.35 -18.20
C ALA A 106 6.35 -3.40 -19.16
N VAL A 107 5.22 -3.11 -19.81
CA VAL A 107 4.53 -4.06 -20.69
C VAL A 107 5.38 -4.54 -21.88
N PRO A 108 6.12 -3.68 -22.62
CA PRO A 108 7.00 -4.15 -23.68
C PRO A 108 8.09 -5.13 -23.23
N VAL A 109 8.52 -5.04 -21.96
CA VAL A 109 9.60 -5.87 -21.41
C VAL A 109 9.05 -7.13 -20.74
N MET A 110 7.94 -7.01 -20.02
CA MET A 110 7.38 -8.07 -19.16
C MET A 110 6.17 -8.77 -19.79
N GLY A 111 5.61 -8.21 -20.86
CA GLY A 111 4.35 -8.67 -21.45
C GLY A 111 3.12 -8.06 -20.77
N PHE A 112 1.94 -8.41 -21.31
CA PHE A 112 0.67 -8.06 -20.68
C PHE A 112 0.39 -9.05 -19.53
N GLY A 113 -0.02 -8.53 -18.36
CA GLY A 113 -0.33 -9.42 -17.25
C GLY A 113 -0.33 -8.71 -15.91
N ARG A 114 -0.20 -9.49 -14.85
CA ARG A 114 -0.19 -9.02 -13.47
C ARG A 114 1.16 -8.41 -13.07
N GLU A 115 2.24 -8.86 -13.69
CA GLU A 115 3.61 -8.50 -13.35
C GLU A 115 3.87 -7.00 -13.51
N PRO A 116 3.56 -6.35 -14.66
CA PRO A 116 3.71 -4.91 -14.81
C PRO A 116 2.88 -4.12 -13.81
N ALA A 117 1.67 -4.59 -13.50
CA ALA A 117 0.79 -3.95 -12.52
C ALA A 117 1.39 -4.02 -11.11
N ILE A 118 1.92 -5.18 -10.70
CA ILE A 118 2.59 -5.34 -9.40
C ILE A 118 3.78 -4.39 -9.28
N VAL A 119 4.61 -4.26 -10.33
CA VAL A 119 5.74 -3.32 -10.33
C VAL A 119 5.27 -1.88 -10.13
N ALA A 120 4.23 -1.46 -10.86
CA ALA A 120 3.67 -0.13 -10.71
C ALA A 120 3.16 0.11 -9.28
N LEU A 121 2.37 -0.82 -8.71
CA LEU A 121 1.84 -0.72 -7.36
C LEU A 121 2.96 -0.70 -6.29
N ILE A 122 4.02 -1.51 -6.46
CA ILE A 122 5.18 -1.47 -5.53
C ILE A 122 5.85 -0.10 -5.54
N LEU A 123 6.09 0.49 -6.71
CA LEU A 123 6.71 1.81 -6.82
C LEU A 123 5.87 2.88 -6.10
N TYR A 124 4.54 2.83 -6.26
CA TYR A 124 3.64 3.77 -5.60
C TYR A 124 3.52 3.55 -4.09
N GLY A 125 3.50 2.30 -3.66
CA GLY A 125 3.37 1.95 -2.25
C GLY A 125 4.63 2.18 -1.43
N LEU A 126 5.81 2.22 -2.06
CA LEU A 126 7.10 2.25 -1.36
C LEU A 126 7.32 3.54 -0.57
N LEU A 127 7.05 4.71 -1.17
CA LEU A 127 7.33 6.01 -0.54
C LEU A 127 6.57 6.24 0.77
N PRO A 128 5.25 6.04 0.87
CA PRO A 128 4.52 6.23 2.12
C PRO A 128 5.02 5.30 3.24
N VAL A 129 5.37 4.06 2.91
CA VAL A 129 5.92 3.12 3.90
C VAL A 129 7.28 3.55 4.38
N LEU A 130 8.17 3.96 3.46
CA LEU A 130 9.50 4.48 3.81
C LEU A 130 9.39 5.71 4.70
N GLN A 131 8.59 6.71 4.30
CA GLN A 131 8.38 7.94 5.07
C GLN A 131 7.76 7.67 6.44
N GLY A 132 6.75 6.80 6.52
CA GLY A 132 6.14 6.39 7.79
C GLY A 132 7.14 5.69 8.72
N THR A 133 8.04 4.87 8.15
CA THR A 133 9.09 4.21 8.91
C THR A 133 10.12 5.20 9.43
N LEU A 134 10.59 6.11 8.57
CA LEU A 134 11.56 7.15 8.95
C LEU A 134 10.98 8.09 10.02
N ALA A 135 9.75 8.57 9.81
CA ALA A 135 9.06 9.44 10.75
C ALA A 135 8.83 8.74 12.10
N GLY A 136 8.36 7.50 12.07
CA GLY A 136 8.11 6.72 13.29
C GLY A 136 9.37 6.48 14.10
N LEU A 137 10.46 6.04 13.47
CA LEU A 137 11.75 5.82 14.15
C LEU A 137 12.38 7.13 14.66
N SER A 138 12.20 8.23 13.92
CA SER A 138 12.69 9.54 14.34
C SER A 138 11.90 10.15 15.50
N ALA A 139 10.64 9.75 15.68
CA ALA A 139 9.79 10.22 16.77
C ALA A 139 10.08 9.54 18.11
N VAL A 140 10.88 8.47 18.14
CA VAL A 140 11.26 7.79 19.38
C VAL A 140 12.23 8.67 20.18
N PRO A 141 11.88 9.09 21.43
CA PRO A 141 12.70 9.97 22.22
C PRO A 141 14.10 9.39 22.50
N GLU A 142 15.12 10.24 22.49
CA GLU A 142 16.49 9.77 22.67
C GLU A 142 16.78 9.32 24.12
N ASP A 143 16.16 9.97 25.11
CA ASP A 143 16.22 9.59 26.51
C ASP A 143 15.76 8.15 26.75
N VAL A 144 14.69 7.72 26.10
CA VAL A 144 14.21 6.32 26.16
C VAL A 144 15.26 5.35 25.61
N LYS A 145 15.94 5.74 24.52
CA LYS A 145 17.03 4.92 23.95
C LYS A 145 18.27 4.92 24.82
N GLU A 146 18.56 6.03 25.52
CA GLU A 146 19.66 6.13 26.49
C GLU A 146 19.42 5.23 27.70
N VAL A 147 18.22 5.26 28.27
CA VAL A 147 17.84 4.35 29.36
C VAL A 147 17.98 2.90 28.92
N ALA A 148 17.52 2.56 27.74
CA ALA A 148 17.64 1.19 27.20
C ALA A 148 19.13 0.77 27.05
N ARG A 149 20.01 1.68 26.64
CA ARG A 149 21.48 1.45 26.61
C ARG A 149 22.03 1.27 28.02
N GLY A 150 21.59 2.11 28.96
CA GLY A 150 22.04 2.07 30.37
C GLY A 150 21.73 0.76 31.07
N VAL A 151 20.60 0.10 30.76
CA VAL A 151 20.27 -1.23 31.27
C VAL A 151 20.90 -2.38 30.46
N GLY A 152 21.84 -2.07 29.55
CA GLY A 152 22.64 -3.07 28.83
C GLY A 152 21.98 -3.68 27.58
N MET A 153 20.93 -3.08 27.04
CA MET A 153 20.33 -3.58 25.79
C MET A 153 21.26 -3.39 24.59
N SER A 154 21.39 -4.43 23.78
CA SER A 154 22.09 -4.36 22.50
C SER A 154 21.29 -3.50 21.49
N ARG A 155 21.96 -3.01 20.44
CA ARG A 155 21.30 -2.23 19.36
C ARG A 155 20.09 -2.94 18.74
N ALA A 156 20.20 -4.26 18.55
CA ALA A 156 19.11 -5.07 18.01
C ALA A 156 17.94 -5.21 19.00
N GLN A 157 18.23 -5.30 20.29
CA GLN A 157 17.21 -5.32 21.34
C GLN A 157 16.49 -3.97 21.44
N ILE A 158 17.22 -2.85 21.39
CA ILE A 158 16.65 -1.50 21.37
C ILE A 158 15.72 -1.35 20.16
N LEU A 159 16.18 -1.72 18.96
CA LEU A 159 15.34 -1.67 17.77
C LEU A 159 14.02 -2.46 17.95
N ARG A 160 14.11 -3.72 18.36
CA ARG A 160 12.95 -4.62 18.39
C ARG A 160 12.02 -4.38 19.57
N LYS A 161 12.57 -4.03 20.75
CA LYS A 161 11.81 -3.95 22.01
C LYS A 161 11.41 -2.52 22.39
N VAL A 162 12.06 -1.51 21.80
CA VAL A 162 11.83 -0.11 22.13
C VAL A 162 11.41 0.70 20.89
N GLU A 163 12.31 0.80 19.88
CA GLU A 163 12.07 1.69 18.76
C GLU A 163 10.86 1.23 17.91
N LEU A 164 10.79 -0.03 17.47
CA LEU A 164 9.69 -0.51 16.63
C LEU A 164 8.32 -0.46 17.32
N PRO A 165 8.17 -0.88 18.60
CA PRO A 165 6.89 -0.74 19.29
C PRO A 165 6.43 0.71 19.42
N LEU A 166 7.34 1.64 19.77
CA LEU A 166 7.01 3.05 19.90
C LEU A 166 6.72 3.73 18.54
N ALA A 167 7.45 3.34 17.48
CA ALA A 167 7.28 3.84 16.13
C ALA A 167 6.04 3.27 15.42
N SER A 168 5.49 2.14 15.89
CA SER A 168 4.48 1.34 15.18
C SER A 168 3.27 2.13 14.74
N GLY A 169 2.75 3.05 15.57
CA GLY A 169 1.58 3.86 15.22
C GLY A 169 1.80 4.72 13.97
N VAL A 170 2.97 5.37 13.87
CA VAL A 170 3.33 6.21 12.73
C VAL A 170 3.68 5.36 11.50
N MET A 171 4.37 4.23 11.70
CA MET A 171 4.67 3.28 10.64
C MET A 171 3.40 2.70 10.02
N LEU A 172 2.44 2.31 10.85
CA LEU A 172 1.13 1.81 10.38
C LEU A 172 0.34 2.86 9.61
N ALA A 173 0.45 4.15 9.96
CA ALA A 173 -0.15 5.22 9.17
C ALA A 173 0.43 5.28 7.75
N GLY A 174 1.75 5.14 7.60
CA GLY A 174 2.42 5.04 6.29
C GLY A 174 1.97 3.81 5.49
N ILE A 175 1.89 2.65 6.15
CA ILE A 175 1.39 1.41 5.52
C ILE A 175 -0.07 1.57 5.07
N ARG A 176 -0.93 2.16 5.92
CA ARG A 176 -2.32 2.45 5.55
C ARG A 176 -2.40 3.34 4.32
N THR A 177 -1.59 4.41 4.26
CA THR A 177 -1.53 5.28 3.08
C THR A 177 -1.13 4.50 1.83
N SER A 178 -0.10 3.65 1.92
CA SER A 178 0.33 2.77 0.83
C SER A 178 -0.82 1.89 0.29
N VAL A 179 -1.60 1.29 1.18
CA VAL A 179 -2.75 0.44 0.78
C VAL A 179 -3.88 1.26 0.14
N ILE A 180 -4.09 2.50 0.59
CA ILE A 180 -5.16 3.36 0.06
C ILE A 180 -4.85 3.84 -1.37
N ILE A 181 -3.58 4.09 -1.68
CA ILE A 181 -3.18 4.58 -3.01
C ILE A 181 -2.99 3.47 -4.05
N ASN A 182 -2.93 2.21 -3.62
CA ASN A 182 -2.86 1.01 -4.47
C ASN A 182 -4.24 0.43 -4.75
#